data_55b9e8632d5e5d76a762b684d65ac85f
#
_entry.id   55b9e8632d5e5d76a762b684d65ac85f
#
_cell.length_a   1.000
_cell.length_b   1.000
_cell.length_c   1.000
_cell.angle_alpha   90.00
_cell.angle_beta   90.00
_cell.angle_gamma   90.00
#
_symmetry.space_group_name_H-M   'P 1'
#
loop_
_entity.id
_entity.type
_entity.pdbx_description
1 polymer ?
#
loop_
_entity_poly.entity_id
_entity_poly.type
_entity_poly.pdbx_seq_one_letter_code
_entity_poly.pdbx_strand_id
1 'polypeptide(L)'
;MANAIVAGEVDCGVLICGTGVGILVSANKVNGIRACVCSEPYSAKLSKQHNNTNIIAFGARVVGIELAKMIVDQWLEAEYEGGRHQVRIDMLKEIEEKQKNK
;
A
#
# COMPACT_ATOMS: atom_id res chain seq x y z
N MET A 1 -9.46 7.17 -4.68
CA MET A 1 -8.02 6.96 -4.94
C MET A 1 -7.71 5.57 -5.49
N ALA A 2 -8.19 4.52 -4.86
CA ALA A 2 -7.92 3.14 -5.34
C ALA A 2 -8.37 2.92 -6.78
N ASN A 3 -9.54 3.38 -7.14
CA ASN A 3 -10.03 3.28 -8.51
C ASN A 3 -9.18 4.06 -9.52
N ALA A 4 -8.64 5.22 -9.10
CA ALA A 4 -7.76 6.02 -9.96
C ALA A 4 -6.44 5.29 -10.24
N ILE A 5 -5.90 4.55 -9.27
CA ILE A 5 -4.68 3.74 -9.46
C ILE A 5 -4.96 2.59 -10.43
N VAL A 6 -6.04 1.87 -10.23
CA VAL A 6 -6.41 0.73 -11.08
C VAL A 6 -6.69 1.18 -12.51
N ALA A 7 -7.30 2.36 -12.69
CA ALA A 7 -7.57 2.94 -14.01
C ALA A 7 -6.33 3.54 -14.69
N GLY A 8 -5.18 3.61 -14.00
CA GLY A 8 -3.95 4.16 -14.55
C GLY A 8 -3.86 5.68 -14.53
N GLU A 9 -4.77 6.35 -13.85
CA GLU A 9 -4.76 7.82 -13.74
C GLU A 9 -3.64 8.32 -12.84
N VAL A 10 -3.27 7.55 -11.81
CA VAL A 10 -2.16 7.82 -10.92
C VAL A 10 -1.42 6.51 -10.62
N ASP A 11 -0.15 6.60 -10.20
CA ASP A 11 0.70 5.42 -9.97
C ASP A 11 0.57 4.88 -8.56
N CYS A 12 0.39 5.74 -7.58
CA CYS A 12 0.35 5.36 -6.15
C CYS A 12 -0.40 6.41 -5.35
N GLY A 13 -0.65 6.13 -4.08
CA GLY A 13 -1.37 7.04 -3.23
C GLY A 13 -1.00 6.96 -1.76
N VAL A 14 -1.28 8.04 -1.05
CA VAL A 14 -1.11 8.13 0.40
C VAL A 14 -2.47 8.48 1.00
N LEU A 15 -2.91 7.69 1.97
CA LEU A 15 -4.18 7.90 2.66
C LEU A 15 -3.93 8.27 4.12
N ILE A 16 -4.61 9.30 4.59
CA ILE A 16 -4.45 9.80 5.95
C ILE A 16 -5.81 9.83 6.64
N CYS A 17 -5.90 9.25 7.83
CA CYS A 17 -7.11 9.34 8.67
C CYS A 17 -6.70 9.28 10.15
N GLY A 18 -7.63 8.99 11.06
CA GLY A 18 -7.33 8.94 12.50
C GLY A 18 -6.27 7.91 12.85
N THR A 19 -6.45 6.66 12.44
CA THR A 19 -5.53 5.55 12.69
C THR A 19 -4.92 4.96 11.43
N GLY A 20 -5.53 5.20 10.27
CA GLY A 20 -5.12 4.62 9.00
C GLY A 20 -5.77 3.28 8.69
N VAL A 21 -6.41 2.65 9.68
CA VAL A 21 -6.87 1.26 9.57
C VAL A 21 -8.13 1.13 8.72
N GLY A 22 -9.18 1.92 8.99
CA GLY A 22 -10.45 1.79 8.28
C GLY A 22 -10.33 2.09 6.80
N ILE A 23 -9.63 3.14 6.46
CA ILE A 23 -9.42 3.55 5.07
C ILE A 23 -8.56 2.53 4.30
N LEU A 24 -7.60 1.91 4.99
CA LEU A 24 -6.76 0.87 4.41
C LEU A 24 -7.58 -0.38 4.09
N VAL A 25 -8.46 -0.80 4.99
CA VAL A 25 -9.31 -1.96 4.76
C VAL A 25 -10.19 -1.73 3.52
N SER A 26 -10.77 -0.52 3.40
CA SER A 26 -11.58 -0.17 2.24
C SER A 26 -10.78 -0.21 0.94
N ALA A 27 -9.57 0.35 0.95
CA ALA A 27 -8.71 0.38 -0.24
C ALA A 27 -8.35 -1.03 -0.72
N ASN A 28 -8.04 -1.94 0.20
CA ASN A 28 -7.66 -3.31 -0.15
C ASN A 28 -8.81 -4.15 -0.71
N LYS A 29 -10.05 -3.68 -0.64
CA LYS A 29 -11.18 -4.35 -1.28
C LYS A 29 -11.19 -4.17 -2.81
N VAL A 30 -10.44 -3.20 -3.32
CA VAL A 30 -10.33 -2.96 -4.75
C VAL A 30 -9.24 -3.89 -5.31
N ASN A 31 -9.59 -4.71 -6.30
CA ASN A 31 -8.62 -5.63 -6.93
C ASN A 31 -7.45 -4.84 -7.55
N GLY A 32 -6.24 -5.34 -7.37
CA GLY A 32 -5.04 -4.67 -7.84
C GLY A 32 -4.43 -3.69 -6.85
N ILE A 33 -5.08 -3.46 -5.70
CA ILE A 33 -4.57 -2.57 -4.66
C ILE A 33 -3.87 -3.40 -3.59
N ARG A 34 -2.67 -2.97 -3.27
CA ARG A 34 -1.88 -3.47 -2.14
C ARG A 34 -1.56 -2.29 -1.25
N ALA A 35 -2.41 -2.08 -0.25
CA ALA A 35 -2.30 -0.97 0.68
C ALA A 35 -1.78 -1.46 2.03
N CYS A 36 -0.90 -0.68 2.64
CA CYS A 36 -0.31 -1.00 3.94
C CYS A 36 -0.38 0.21 4.87
N VAL A 37 -0.77 -0.02 6.13
CA VAL A 37 -0.67 1.01 7.15
C VAL A 37 0.76 1.02 7.69
N CYS A 38 1.39 2.19 7.71
CA CYS A 38 2.77 2.33 8.15
C CYS A 38 2.88 3.42 9.20
N SER A 39 3.43 3.07 10.36
CA SER A 39 3.61 4.03 11.46
C SER A 39 5.08 4.43 11.63
N GLU A 40 5.97 3.90 10.80
CA GLU A 40 7.40 4.26 10.82
C GLU A 40 8.03 3.97 9.45
N PRO A 41 9.18 4.61 9.14
CA PRO A 41 9.75 4.56 7.78
C PRO A 41 10.25 3.20 7.33
N TYR A 42 10.75 2.37 8.25
CA TYR A 42 11.29 1.05 7.91
C TYR A 42 10.22 0.15 7.28
N SER A 43 9.05 0.08 7.92
CA SER A 43 7.93 -0.72 7.40
C SER A 43 7.44 -0.20 6.05
N ALA A 44 7.42 1.13 5.86
CA ALA A 44 7.04 1.73 4.60
C ALA A 44 8.00 1.31 3.48
N LYS A 45 9.29 1.38 3.74
CA LYS A 45 10.33 0.97 2.80
C LYS A 45 10.18 -0.50 2.42
N LEU A 46 10.06 -1.38 3.41
CA LEU A 46 9.95 -2.83 3.18
C LEU A 46 8.64 -3.19 2.48
N SER A 47 7.54 -2.47 2.77
CA SER A 47 6.27 -2.73 2.09
C SER A 47 6.40 -2.53 0.59
N LYS A 48 7.16 -1.53 0.17
CA LYS A 48 7.44 -1.29 -1.25
C LYS A 48 8.38 -2.35 -1.82
N GLN A 49 9.50 -2.60 -1.14
CA GLN A 49 10.53 -3.52 -1.62
C GLN A 49 10.03 -4.95 -1.74
N HIS A 50 9.24 -5.42 -0.77
CA HIS A 50 8.83 -6.82 -0.67
C HIS A 50 7.44 -7.07 -1.25
N ASN A 51 6.51 -6.14 -1.09
CA ASN A 51 5.11 -6.34 -1.45
C ASN A 51 4.62 -5.43 -2.58
N ASN A 52 5.49 -4.60 -3.09
CA ASN A 52 5.17 -3.65 -4.17
C ASN A 52 3.87 -2.89 -3.86
N THR A 53 3.78 -2.32 -2.68
CA THR A 53 2.57 -1.59 -2.27
C THR A 53 2.36 -0.36 -3.15
N ASN A 54 1.13 -0.13 -3.53
CA ASN A 54 0.75 1.04 -4.33
C ASN A 54 -0.03 2.10 -3.53
N ILE A 55 -0.38 1.78 -2.29
CA ILE A 55 -0.95 2.73 -1.34
C ILE A 55 -0.30 2.50 0.02
N ILE A 56 0.07 3.59 0.70
CA ILE A 56 0.33 3.54 2.14
C ILE A 56 -0.68 4.42 2.86
N ALA A 57 -0.99 4.05 4.09
CA ALA A 57 -1.89 4.81 4.95
C ALA A 57 -1.23 5.02 6.31
N PHE A 58 -1.53 6.13 6.95
CA PHE A 58 -1.14 6.35 8.33
C PHE A 58 -2.17 7.19 9.06
N GLY A 59 -2.13 7.10 10.39
CA GLY A 59 -3.08 7.82 11.22
C GLY A 59 -2.53 9.14 11.72
N ALA A 60 -3.27 10.23 11.49
CA ALA A 60 -2.88 11.55 11.99
C ALA A 60 -2.85 11.62 13.51
N ARG A 61 -3.55 10.71 14.19
CA ARG A 61 -3.55 10.60 15.66
C ARG A 61 -2.37 9.81 16.20
N VAL A 62 -1.66 9.08 15.33
CA VAL A 62 -0.57 8.16 15.69
C VAL A 62 0.77 8.73 15.27
N VAL A 63 0.81 9.37 14.08
CA VAL A 63 2.05 9.81 13.45
C VAL A 63 2.12 11.33 13.40
N GLY A 64 3.19 11.91 13.95
CA GLY A 64 3.46 13.34 13.86
C GLY A 64 3.92 13.73 12.46
N ILE A 65 3.87 15.03 12.15
CA ILE A 65 4.11 15.52 10.79
C ILE A 65 5.53 15.21 10.27
N GLU A 66 6.55 15.34 11.11
CA GLU A 66 7.92 15.05 10.67
C GLU A 66 8.14 13.57 10.40
N LEU A 67 7.56 12.71 11.24
CA LEU A 67 7.60 11.27 11.01
C LEU A 67 6.82 10.90 9.75
N ALA A 68 5.68 11.54 9.50
CA ALA A 68 4.89 11.32 8.29
C ALA A 68 5.71 11.61 7.04
N LYS A 69 6.47 12.70 7.04
CA LYS A 69 7.35 13.05 5.92
C LYS A 69 8.41 11.97 5.70
N MET A 70 9.03 11.46 6.76
CA MET A 70 10.02 10.39 6.66
C MET A 70 9.42 9.10 6.08
N ILE A 71 8.21 8.76 6.52
CA ILE A 71 7.50 7.57 6.03
C ILE A 71 7.27 7.68 4.52
N VAL A 72 6.73 8.80 4.07
CA VAL A 72 6.44 9.03 2.65
C VAL A 72 7.73 9.02 1.82
N ASP A 73 8.77 9.71 2.29
CA ASP A 73 10.05 9.78 1.58
C ASP A 73 10.68 8.40 1.40
N GLN A 74 10.74 7.61 2.46
CA GLN A 74 11.30 6.26 2.39
C GLN A 74 10.50 5.36 1.46
N TRP A 75 9.19 5.49 1.46
CA TRP A 75 8.32 4.71 0.59
C TRP A 75 8.50 5.09 -0.89
N LEU A 76 8.53 6.39 -1.18
CA LEU A 76 8.70 6.87 -2.56
C LEU A 76 10.07 6.54 -3.13
N GLU A 77 11.12 6.56 -2.31
CA GLU A 77 12.49 6.25 -2.74
C GLU A 77 12.75 4.76 -2.89
N ALA A 78 11.94 3.91 -2.23
CA ALA A 78 12.13 2.47 -2.29
C ALA A 78 11.72 1.90 -3.65
N GLU A 79 12.43 0.84 -4.08
CA GLU A 79 12.14 0.13 -5.32
C GLU A 79 11.73 -1.30 -5.03
N TYR A 80 10.77 -1.80 -5.80
CA TYR A 80 10.34 -3.19 -5.69
C TYR A 80 11.45 -4.12 -6.13
N GLU A 81 11.79 -5.09 -5.28
CA GLU A 81 12.88 -6.03 -5.53
C GLU A 81 12.50 -7.19 -6.44
N GLY A 82 11.23 -7.55 -6.52
CA GLY A 82 10.76 -8.66 -7.34
C GLY A 82 11.24 -10.03 -6.84
N GLY A 83 11.60 -10.91 -7.76
CA GLY A 83 12.12 -12.23 -7.41
C GLY A 83 11.14 -13.07 -6.60
N ARG A 84 11.58 -13.59 -5.45
CA ARG A 84 10.77 -14.43 -4.57
C ARG A 84 9.52 -13.70 -4.04
N HIS A 85 9.56 -12.36 -3.97
CA HIS A 85 8.43 -11.56 -3.50
C HIS A 85 7.30 -11.55 -4.54
N GLN A 86 7.64 -11.63 -5.82
CA GLN A 86 6.65 -11.67 -6.90
C GLN A 86 5.77 -12.93 -6.83
N VAL A 87 6.32 -14.05 -6.40
CA VAL A 87 5.55 -15.29 -6.23
C VAL A 87 4.39 -15.07 -5.25
N ARG A 88 4.65 -14.38 -4.14
CA ARG A 88 3.61 -14.07 -3.14
C ARG A 88 2.56 -13.12 -3.68
N ILE A 89 2.97 -12.11 -4.44
CA ILE A 89 2.05 -11.15 -5.05
C ILE A 89 1.15 -11.86 -6.07
N ASP A 90 1.72 -12.78 -6.84
CA ASP A 90 0.96 -13.58 -7.81
C ASP A 90 -0.09 -14.45 -7.10
N MET A 91 0.23 -14.98 -5.92
CA MET A 91 -0.75 -15.70 -5.10
C MET A 91 -1.92 -14.82 -4.67
N LEU A 92 -1.66 -13.55 -4.34
CA LEU A 92 -2.71 -12.58 -4.02
C LEU A 92 -3.61 -12.35 -5.22
N LYS A 93 -3.03 -12.22 -6.41
CA LYS A 93 -3.80 -12.05 -7.65
C LYS A 93 -4.66 -13.28 -7.94
N GLU A 94 -4.17 -14.47 -7.67
CA GLU A 94 -4.95 -15.70 -7.82
C GLU A 94 -6.16 -15.70 -6.90
N ILE A 95 -6.00 -15.25 -5.65
CA ILE A 95 -7.10 -15.14 -4.70
C ILE A 95 -8.15 -14.17 -5.23
N GLU A 96 -7.73 -13.01 -5.74
CA GLU A 96 -8.62 -12.01 -6.31
C GLU A 96 -9.42 -12.59 -7.49
N GLU A 97 -8.77 -13.33 -8.38
CA GLU A 97 -9.42 -13.95 -9.53
C GLU A 97 -10.45 -14.99 -9.10
N LYS A 98 -10.13 -15.81 -8.11
CA LYS A 98 -11.07 -16.81 -7.57
C LYS A 98 -12.29 -16.16 -6.96
N GLN A 99 -12.14 -15.04 -6.27
CA GLN A 99 -13.26 -14.32 -5.68
C GLN A 99 -14.16 -13.67 -6.73
N LYS A 100 -13.57 -13.19 -7.84
CA LYS A 100 -14.34 -12.65 -8.96
C LYS A 100 -15.29 -13.69 -9.58
N ASN A 101 -14.87 -14.94 -9.63
CA ASN A 101 -15.58 -16.00 -10.32
C ASN A 101 -16.63 -16.68 -9.43
N LYS A 102 -16.82 -16.18 -8.24
CA LYS A 102 -17.89 -16.58 -7.34
C LYS A 102 -19.06 -15.62 -7.48
#